data_00c8095587f2f91833b68d34f2d3e8ff
#
_entry.id   00c8095587f2f91833b68d34f2d3e8ff
#
_cell.length_a   1.000
_cell.length_b   1.000
_cell.length_c   1.000
_cell.angle_alpha   90.00
_cell.angle_beta   90.00
_cell.angle_gamma   90.00
#
_symmetry.space_group_name_H-M   'P 1'
#
loop_
_entity.id
_entity.type
_entity.pdbx_description
1 polymer ?
#
loop_
_entity_poly.entity_id
_entity_poly.type
_entity_poly.pdbx_seq_one_letter_code
_entity_poly.pdbx_strand_id
1 'polypeptide(L)'
;EDFTARLRDLEVQVLAMEFVELRILGALSAGQNVGPESSMLKTRGTELQQAVAELALELCGYYGFPLDQSTPLSEDLGPGFGPIHANGVAQSHFNTRKVSIYAGSNEIQRNIMAKLVLGL
;
A
#
# COMPACT_ATOMS: atom_id res chain seq x y z
N GLU A 1 19.66 -11.36 -3.43
CA GLU A 1 19.22 -12.17 -2.25
C GLU A 1 18.37 -11.33 -1.30
N ASP A 2 18.78 -10.11 -1.01
CA ASP A 2 18.05 -9.18 -0.14
C ASP A 2 16.65 -8.81 -0.68
N PHE A 3 16.52 -8.45 -1.95
CA PHE A 3 15.23 -8.11 -2.57
C PHE A 3 14.23 -9.27 -2.50
N THR A 4 14.67 -10.50 -2.71
CA THR A 4 13.79 -11.66 -2.64
C THR A 4 13.28 -11.89 -1.22
N ALA A 5 14.11 -11.69 -0.20
CA ALA A 5 13.71 -11.81 1.19
C ALA A 5 12.70 -10.72 1.57
N ARG A 6 12.95 -9.48 1.16
CA ARG A 6 12.04 -8.34 1.41
C ARG A 6 10.70 -8.51 0.67
N LEU A 7 10.72 -9.00 -0.57
CA LEU A 7 9.50 -9.30 -1.31
C LEU A 7 8.66 -10.36 -0.61
N ARG A 8 9.28 -11.45 -0.16
CA ARG A 8 8.57 -12.51 0.58
C ARG A 8 7.99 -12.03 1.91
N ASP A 9 8.70 -11.14 2.61
CA ASP A 9 8.16 -10.52 3.83
C ASP A 9 6.91 -9.70 3.53
N LEU A 10 6.91 -8.90 2.45
CA LEU A 10 5.73 -8.16 2.00
C LEU A 10 4.57 -9.09 1.59
N GLU A 11 4.86 -10.19 0.89
CA GLU A 11 3.86 -11.20 0.53
C GLU A 11 3.18 -11.80 1.76
N VAL A 12 3.95 -12.13 2.79
CA VAL A 12 3.41 -12.65 4.06
C VAL A 12 2.52 -11.61 4.75
N GLN A 13 2.93 -10.34 4.76
CA GLN A 13 2.15 -9.26 5.36
C GLN A 13 0.84 -9.01 4.60
N VAL A 14 0.86 -9.03 3.27
CA VAL A 14 -0.35 -8.91 2.42
C VAL A 14 -1.31 -10.08 2.70
N LEU A 15 -0.79 -11.30 2.74
CA LEU A 15 -1.60 -12.49 3.06
C LEU A 15 -2.23 -12.39 4.45
N ALA A 16 -1.48 -11.92 5.45
CA ALA A 16 -2.02 -11.70 6.80
C ALA A 16 -3.18 -10.68 6.79
N MET A 17 -3.06 -9.62 5.98
CA MET A 17 -4.15 -8.65 5.83
C MET A 17 -5.38 -9.24 5.14
N GLU A 18 -5.22 -10.09 4.16
CA GLU A 18 -6.32 -10.80 3.50
C GLU A 18 -7.14 -11.61 4.52
N PHE A 19 -6.49 -12.32 5.43
CA PHE A 19 -7.19 -13.03 6.51
C PHE A 19 -7.97 -12.10 7.44
N VAL A 20 -7.44 -10.92 7.75
CA VAL A 20 -8.17 -9.92 8.55
C VAL A 20 -9.39 -9.39 7.79
N GLU A 21 -9.25 -9.12 6.49
CA GLU A 21 -10.35 -8.70 5.62
C GLU A 21 -11.45 -9.77 5.56
N LEU A 22 -11.10 -11.02 5.35
CA LEU A 22 -12.05 -12.15 5.34
C LEU A 22 -12.80 -12.28 6.67
N ARG A 23 -12.13 -12.04 7.80
CA ARG A 23 -12.79 -12.02 9.11
C ARG A 23 -13.82 -10.89 9.23
N ILE A 24 -13.48 -9.69 8.75
CA ILE A 24 -14.40 -8.55 8.73
C ILE A 24 -15.60 -8.85 7.85
N LEU A 25 -15.39 -9.38 6.66
CA LEU A 25 -16.46 -9.76 5.73
C LEU A 25 -17.38 -10.85 6.35
N GLY A 26 -16.77 -11.83 7.02
CA GLY A 26 -17.51 -12.86 7.76
C GLY A 26 -18.37 -12.27 8.88
N ALA A 27 -17.86 -11.32 9.65
CA ALA A 27 -18.60 -10.64 10.71
C ALA A 27 -19.77 -9.81 10.13
N LEU A 28 -19.52 -9.06 9.05
CA LEU A 28 -20.55 -8.30 8.35
C LEU A 28 -21.66 -9.20 7.79
N SER A 29 -21.34 -10.32 7.19
CA SER A 29 -22.32 -11.26 6.66
C SER A 29 -23.15 -11.93 7.78
N ALA A 30 -22.63 -11.99 8.99
CA ALA A 30 -23.34 -12.43 10.18
C ALA A 30 -24.15 -11.31 10.88
N GLY A 31 -24.24 -10.12 10.27
CA GLY A 31 -24.99 -8.99 10.82
C GLY A 31 -24.28 -8.26 11.97
N GLN A 32 -22.99 -8.50 12.17
CA GLN A 32 -22.19 -7.81 13.19
C GLN A 32 -21.66 -6.48 12.65
N ASN A 33 -21.39 -5.54 13.53
CA ASN A 33 -20.75 -4.27 13.16
C ASN A 33 -19.24 -4.46 12.97
N VAL A 34 -18.68 -3.67 12.05
CA VAL A 34 -17.23 -3.61 11.85
C VAL A 34 -16.59 -2.92 13.05
N GLY A 35 -15.61 -3.58 13.64
CA GLY A 35 -14.84 -3.06 14.77
C GLY A 35 -13.66 -2.18 14.34
N PRO A 36 -12.69 -1.97 15.23
CA PRO A 36 -11.48 -1.19 14.96
C PRO A 36 -10.58 -1.79 13.88
N GLU A 37 -10.84 -3.04 13.46
CA GLU A 37 -10.09 -3.77 12.44
C GLU A 37 -10.11 -3.06 11.07
N SER A 38 -11.19 -2.34 10.74
CA SER A 38 -11.26 -1.55 9.50
C SER A 38 -10.21 -0.42 9.48
N SER A 39 -10.02 0.24 10.62
CA SER A 39 -8.98 1.27 10.78
C SER A 39 -7.59 0.67 10.73
N MET A 40 -7.41 -0.54 11.26
CA MET A 40 -6.16 -1.29 11.15
C MET A 40 -5.86 -1.67 9.70
N LEU A 41 -6.83 -2.19 8.95
CA LEU A 41 -6.67 -2.52 7.53
C LEU A 41 -6.26 -1.29 6.71
N LYS A 42 -6.92 -0.15 6.94
CA LYS A 42 -6.57 1.10 6.24
C LYS A 42 -5.13 1.51 6.55
N THR A 43 -4.73 1.50 7.82
CA THR A 43 -3.38 1.91 8.23
C THR A 43 -2.33 0.97 7.65
N ARG A 44 -2.47 -0.34 7.89
CA ARG A 44 -1.50 -1.34 7.40
C ARG A 44 -1.49 -1.45 5.88
N GLY A 45 -2.66 -1.38 5.23
CA GLY A 45 -2.76 -1.44 3.78
C GLY A 45 -2.04 -0.31 3.09
N THR A 46 -2.16 0.91 3.61
CA THR A 46 -1.45 2.07 3.06
C THR A 46 0.06 2.00 3.30
N GLU A 47 0.50 1.49 4.46
CA GLU A 47 1.91 1.26 4.74
C GLU A 47 2.52 0.20 3.82
N LEU A 48 1.81 -0.92 3.61
CA LEU A 48 2.25 -1.98 2.69
C LEU A 48 2.28 -1.49 1.24
N GLN A 49 1.28 -0.73 0.80
CA GLN A 49 1.26 -0.15 -0.55
C GLN A 49 2.47 0.75 -0.78
N GLN A 50 2.84 1.56 0.22
CA GLN A 50 4.04 2.39 0.15
C GLN A 50 5.32 1.56 0.13
N ALA A 51 5.41 0.51 0.94
CA ALA A 51 6.57 -0.38 1.00
C ALA A 51 6.78 -1.16 -0.32
N VAL A 52 5.70 -1.62 -0.94
CA VAL A 52 5.75 -2.28 -2.27
C VAL A 52 6.23 -1.30 -3.34
N ALA A 53 5.69 -0.07 -3.34
CA ALA A 53 6.11 0.95 -4.32
C ALA A 53 7.58 1.38 -4.12
N GLU A 54 8.06 1.40 -2.88
CA GLU A 54 9.45 1.68 -2.54
C GLU A 54 10.38 0.55 -3.00
N LEU A 55 10.03 -0.70 -2.71
CA LEU A 55 10.80 -1.86 -3.16
C LEU A 55 10.85 -1.94 -4.69
N ALA A 56 9.75 -1.63 -5.39
CA ALA A 56 9.71 -1.57 -6.84
C ALA A 56 10.65 -0.49 -7.41
N LEU A 57 10.68 0.69 -6.77
CA LEU A 57 11.58 1.77 -7.17
C LEU A 57 13.05 1.39 -6.98
N GLU A 58 13.40 0.81 -5.83
CA GLU A 58 14.75 0.33 -5.57
C GLU A 58 15.17 -0.76 -6.56
N LEU A 59 14.27 -1.68 -6.92
CA LEU A 59 14.54 -2.76 -7.87
C LEU A 59 14.88 -2.23 -9.28
N CYS A 60 14.30 -1.10 -9.66
CA CYS A 60 14.61 -0.45 -10.93
C CYS A 60 15.99 0.22 -10.94
N GLY A 61 16.62 0.44 -9.78
CA GLY A 61 17.91 1.09 -9.66
C GLY A 61 17.92 2.46 -10.37
N TYR A 62 18.91 2.70 -11.23
CA TYR A 62 19.03 3.98 -11.94
C TYR A 62 17.85 4.28 -12.90
N TYR A 63 17.14 3.26 -13.39
CA TYR A 63 15.95 3.45 -14.21
C TYR A 63 14.74 3.96 -13.44
N GLY A 64 14.77 3.93 -12.11
CA GLY A 64 13.77 4.52 -11.23
C GLY A 64 13.94 6.03 -10.98
N PHE A 65 15.08 6.64 -11.37
CA PHE A 65 15.32 8.07 -11.13
C PHE A 65 14.58 9.02 -12.08
N PRO A 66 14.45 8.74 -13.39
CA PRO A 66 13.73 9.64 -14.27
C PRO A 66 12.24 9.70 -13.90
N LEU A 67 11.74 10.90 -13.61
CA LEU A 67 10.32 11.15 -13.46
C LEU A 67 9.78 11.74 -14.76
N ASP A 68 9.20 10.92 -15.61
CA ASP A 68 8.53 11.40 -16.81
C ASP A 68 7.10 11.88 -16.43
N GLN A 69 6.92 13.20 -16.45
CA GLN A 69 5.63 13.82 -16.17
C GLN A 69 4.71 13.88 -17.41
N SER A 70 5.24 13.61 -18.58
CA SER A 70 4.48 13.63 -19.84
C SER A 70 3.66 12.35 -20.03
N THR A 71 4.06 11.26 -19.40
CA THR A 71 3.36 9.98 -19.50
C THR A 71 2.27 9.90 -18.42
N PRO A 72 0.98 9.82 -18.79
CA PRO A 72 -0.08 9.61 -17.82
C PRO A 72 0.14 8.30 -17.05
N LEU A 73 -0.38 8.21 -15.82
CA LEU A 73 -0.46 6.97 -15.03
C LEU A 73 -1.44 5.95 -15.67
N SER A 74 -1.45 5.85 -16.99
CA SER A 74 -2.29 4.93 -17.77
C SER A 74 -1.47 3.73 -18.22
N GLU A 75 -2.16 2.66 -18.58
CA GLU A 75 -1.56 1.39 -19.01
C GLU A 75 -0.67 1.51 -20.27
N ASP A 76 -0.85 2.57 -21.05
CA ASP A 76 -0.05 2.85 -22.25
C ASP A 76 1.14 3.75 -21.89
N LEU A 77 2.06 3.20 -21.14
CA LEU A 77 3.35 3.82 -20.83
C LEU A 77 4.21 3.77 -22.11
N GLY A 78 4.20 4.83 -22.89
CA GLY A 78 4.99 4.96 -24.11
C GLY A 78 6.48 4.55 -23.95
N PRO A 79 7.35 4.77 -24.95
CA PRO A 79 8.76 4.40 -24.86
C PRO A 79 9.44 5.21 -23.75
N GLY A 80 9.57 4.59 -22.57
CA GLY A 80 10.24 5.17 -21.41
C GLY A 80 11.76 5.00 -21.45
N PHE A 81 12.42 5.51 -20.44
CA PHE A 81 13.85 5.29 -20.24
C PHE A 81 14.11 3.93 -19.61
N GLY A 82 14.75 3.00 -20.33
CA GLY A 82 15.13 1.70 -19.80
C GLY A 82 14.15 0.57 -20.08
N PRO A 83 14.18 -0.50 -19.30
CA PRO A 83 13.32 -1.65 -19.48
C PRO A 83 11.85 -1.30 -19.20
N ILE A 84 10.93 -1.94 -19.91
CA ILE A 84 9.49 -1.64 -19.85
C ILE A 84 8.91 -1.68 -18.45
N HIS A 85 9.41 -2.57 -17.58
CA HIS A 85 8.95 -2.70 -16.21
C HIS A 85 9.37 -1.54 -15.29
N ALA A 86 10.33 -0.69 -15.72
CA ALA A 86 10.72 0.51 -14.97
C ALA A 86 9.83 1.72 -15.28
N ASN A 87 9.05 1.64 -16.37
CA ASN A 87 8.18 2.75 -16.76
C ASN A 87 7.08 2.99 -15.71
N GLY A 88 6.92 4.24 -15.31
CA GLY A 88 5.90 4.65 -14.37
C GLY A 88 6.16 4.29 -12.90
N VAL A 89 7.24 3.59 -12.58
CA VAL A 89 7.53 3.18 -11.19
C VAL A 89 7.79 4.39 -10.29
N ALA A 90 8.58 5.37 -10.74
CA ALA A 90 8.80 6.62 -10.01
C ALA A 90 7.50 7.39 -9.77
N GLN A 91 6.66 7.52 -10.80
CA GLN A 91 5.35 8.17 -10.70
C GLN A 91 4.44 7.45 -9.70
N SER A 92 4.38 6.13 -9.76
CA SER A 92 3.63 5.29 -8.82
C SER A 92 4.12 5.48 -7.39
N HIS A 93 5.44 5.44 -7.16
CA HIS A 93 6.05 5.67 -5.86
C HIS A 93 5.65 7.03 -5.28
N PHE A 94 5.78 8.13 -6.03
CA PHE A 94 5.39 9.46 -5.56
C PHE A 94 3.88 9.60 -5.36
N ASN A 95 3.08 9.01 -6.24
CA ASN A 95 1.62 9.05 -6.11
C ASN A 95 1.12 8.30 -4.86
N THR A 96 1.76 7.22 -4.48
CA THR A 96 1.37 6.44 -3.29
C THR A 96 1.71 7.13 -1.96
N ARG A 97 2.51 8.19 -1.94
CA ARG A 97 2.79 8.93 -0.69
C ARG A 97 1.52 9.52 -0.06
N LYS A 98 0.52 9.88 -0.84
CA LYS A 98 -0.75 10.44 -0.37
C LYS A 98 -1.70 9.41 0.26
N VAL A 99 -1.50 8.11 0.07
CA VAL A 99 -2.47 7.08 0.52
C VAL A 99 -2.61 7.01 2.04
N SER A 100 -1.58 7.41 2.79
CA SER A 100 -1.62 7.50 4.25
C SER A 100 -2.36 8.74 4.77
N ILE A 101 -2.75 9.67 3.88
CA ILE A 101 -3.36 10.96 4.25
C ILE A 101 -4.86 10.98 3.95
N TYR A 102 -5.27 10.60 2.73
CA TYR A 102 -6.68 10.67 2.34
C TYR A 102 -7.53 9.55 2.96
N ALA A 103 -8.85 9.71 2.93
CA ALA A 103 -9.83 8.81 3.57
C ALA A 103 -9.60 8.63 5.08
N GLY A 104 -9.18 9.71 5.74
CA GLY A 104 -8.75 9.70 7.13
C GLY A 104 -7.27 9.30 7.28
N SER A 105 -6.45 10.20 7.78
CA SER A 105 -5.01 9.94 7.90
C SER A 105 -4.72 8.75 8.83
N ASN A 106 -3.56 8.16 8.68
CA ASN A 106 -3.16 7.02 9.51
C ASN A 106 -3.13 7.36 10.99
N GLU A 107 -2.85 8.61 11.36
CA GLU A 107 -2.91 9.12 12.73
C GLU A 107 -4.35 9.10 13.25
N ILE A 108 -5.31 9.57 12.45
CA ILE A 108 -6.74 9.52 12.82
C ILE A 108 -7.21 8.08 12.95
N GLN A 109 -6.80 7.19 12.05
CA GLN A 109 -7.15 5.77 12.16
C GLN A 109 -6.59 5.12 13.42
N ARG A 110 -5.34 5.45 13.80
CA ARG A 110 -4.75 4.99 15.07
C ARG A 110 -5.49 5.54 16.28
N ASN A 111 -5.92 6.81 16.24
CA ASN A 111 -6.74 7.40 17.31
C ASN A 111 -8.11 6.72 17.44
N ILE A 112 -8.75 6.36 16.32
CA ILE A 112 -10.00 5.60 16.33
C ILE A 112 -9.78 4.23 17.00
N MET A 113 -8.72 3.51 16.62
CA MET A 113 -8.39 2.23 17.26
C MET A 113 -8.14 2.38 18.76
N ALA A 114 -7.37 3.39 19.16
CA ALA A 114 -7.07 3.64 20.58
C ALA A 114 -8.34 3.90 21.38
N LYS A 115 -9.25 4.74 20.86
CA LYS A 115 -10.54 5.02 21.52
C LYS A 115 -11.42 3.78 21.63
N LEU A 116 -11.54 3.01 20.56
CA LEU A 116 -12.44 1.84 20.54
C LEU A 116 -11.91 0.67 21.36
N VAL A 117 -10.59 0.47 21.42
CA VAL A 117 -9.97 -0.68 22.09
C VAL A 117 -9.56 -0.36 23.52
N LEU A 118 -9.02 0.83 23.78
CA LEU A 118 -8.46 1.22 25.08
C LEU A 118 -9.38 2.13 25.87
N GLY A 119 -10.44 2.66 25.28
CA GLY A 119 -11.36 3.58 25.94
C GLY A 119 -10.77 4.95 26.24
N LEU A 120 -9.77 5.39 25.45
CA LEU A 120 -9.06 6.67 25.60
C LEU A 120 -9.80 7.82 24.92
#